data_fd7f5c48359e368137a46c3c494caba2
#
_entry.id   fd7f5c48359e368137a46c3c494caba2
#
_cell.length_a   1.000
_cell.length_b   1.000
_cell.length_c   1.000
_cell.angle_alpha   90.00
_cell.angle_beta   90.00
_cell.angle_gamma   90.00
#
_symmetry.space_group_name_H-M   'P 1'
#
loop_
_entity.id
_entity.type
_entity.pdbx_description
1 polymer ?
#
loop_
_entity_poly.entity_id
_entity_poly.type
_entity_poly.pdbx_seq_one_letter_code
_entity_poly.pdbx_strand_id
1 'polypeptide(L)'
;SEVPLYVPQMYAGTTDLVGQYKGQPCIMDFKQTNRPKKLEWVEDYFLQLTAYAIAHNEVHGTDIREGHIFMCSRAGEYQQFDIWPDEFAEWEKEWWNRVYQYYEKNQ
;
A
#
# COMPACT_ATOMS: atom_id res chain seq x y z
N SER A 1 -19.41 -7.42 -3.73
CA SER A 1 -19.00 -7.12 -3.78
C SER A 1 -18.36 -6.59 -3.83
N GLU A 2 -18.28 -6.23 -4.17
CA GLU A 2 -17.75 -5.87 -4.09
C GLU A 2 -16.94 -5.16 -4.21
N VAL A 3 -16.63 -4.61 -4.74
CA VAL A 3 -15.67 -4.01 -4.75
C VAL A 3 -15.66 -3.02 -5.39
N PRO A 4 -16.05 -2.18 -5.37
CA PRO A 4 -15.88 -1.30 -6.02
C PRO A 4 -14.95 -0.59 -5.67
N LEU A 5 -14.66 -0.11 -6.41
CA LEU A 5 -13.60 0.31 -6.20
C LEU A 5 -13.40 1.56 -6.57
N TYR A 6 -12.71 2.27 -5.96
CA TYR A 6 -12.34 3.57 -6.23
C TYR A 6 -10.96 3.50 -6.72
N VAL A 7 -10.72 3.97 -7.88
CA VAL A 7 -9.38 4.04 -8.40
C VAL A 7 -8.95 5.46 -8.18
N PRO A 8 -8.21 5.67 -7.15
CA PRO A 8 -7.90 7.01 -6.76
C PRO A 8 -7.03 7.69 -7.76
N GLN A 9 -5.86 7.33 -7.87
CA GLN A 9 -4.94 8.12 -8.59
C GLN A 9 -3.86 7.25 -9.12
N MET A 10 -3.46 7.50 -10.35
CA MET A 10 -2.38 6.72 -10.92
C MET A 10 -1.10 7.50 -10.82
N TYR A 11 -0.12 6.86 -10.27
CA TYR A 11 1.23 7.38 -10.33
C TYR A 11 1.97 6.58 -11.36
N ALA A 12 3.06 7.08 -11.84
CA ALA A 12 3.84 6.41 -12.85
C ALA A 12 4.11 4.97 -12.42
N GLY A 13 3.57 4.03 -13.17
CA GLY A 13 3.81 2.62 -12.93
C GLY A 13 3.06 2.02 -11.77
N THR A 14 2.10 2.77 -11.17
CA THR A 14 1.37 2.23 -10.04
C THR A 14 -0.09 2.55 -10.13
N THR A 15 -0.93 1.64 -9.69
CA THR A 15 -2.35 1.86 -9.56
C THR A 15 -2.76 1.34 -8.19
N ASP A 16 -3.27 2.24 -7.35
CA ASP A 16 -3.75 1.87 -6.05
C ASP A 16 -5.26 1.81 -6.08
N LEU A 17 -5.82 0.76 -5.55
CA LEU A 17 -7.25 0.54 -5.51
C LEU A 17 -7.70 0.38 -4.08
N VAL A 18 -8.87 0.96 -3.79
CA VAL A 18 -9.53 0.72 -2.53
C VAL A 18 -10.61 -0.31 -2.79
N GLY A 19 -10.63 -1.36 -2.01
CA GLY A 19 -11.63 -2.39 -2.19
C GLY A 19 -11.82 -3.20 -0.93
N GLN A 20 -12.28 -4.42 -1.11
CA GLN A 20 -12.49 -5.32 0.01
C GLN A 20 -11.79 -6.64 -0.27
N TYR A 21 -11.21 -7.19 0.76
CA TYR A 21 -10.60 -8.50 0.70
C TYR A 21 -11.20 -9.32 1.83
N LYS A 22 -11.99 -10.32 1.45
CA LYS A 22 -12.71 -11.16 2.42
C LYS A 22 -13.54 -10.30 3.37
N GLY A 23 -14.20 -9.28 2.82
CA GLY A 23 -15.10 -8.45 3.60
C GLY A 23 -14.45 -7.33 4.37
N GLN A 24 -13.13 -7.21 4.32
CA GLN A 24 -12.42 -6.14 5.03
C GLN A 24 -11.94 -5.09 4.03
N PRO A 25 -12.11 -3.80 4.35
CA PRO A 25 -11.61 -2.76 3.44
C PRO A 25 -10.09 -2.81 3.39
N CYS A 26 -9.55 -2.60 2.22
CA CYS A 26 -8.10 -2.66 2.04
C CYS A 26 -7.66 -1.79 0.87
N ILE A 27 -6.35 -1.54 0.82
CA ILE A 27 -5.71 -0.93 -0.33
C ILE A 27 -5.00 -2.04 -1.10
N MET A 28 -5.13 -2.03 -2.40
CA MET A 28 -4.44 -2.99 -3.25
C MET A 28 -3.58 -2.25 -4.25
N ASP A 29 -2.41 -2.77 -4.50
CA ASP A 29 -1.47 -2.18 -5.44
C ASP A 29 -0.98 -3.28 -6.37
N PHE A 30 -1.07 -3.06 -7.67
CA PHE A 30 -0.66 -4.02 -8.68
C PHE A 30 0.58 -3.49 -9.37
N LYS A 31 1.65 -4.28 -9.33
CA LYS A 31 2.92 -3.88 -9.92
C LYS A 31 3.44 -4.93 -10.87
N GLN A 32 4.04 -4.45 -11.94
CA GLN A 32 4.73 -5.32 -12.87
C GLN A 32 6.23 -5.09 -12.69
N THR A 33 7.01 -6.15 -12.62
CA THR A 33 8.44 -6.05 -12.39
C THR A 33 9.18 -6.85 -13.45
N ASN A 34 10.48 -6.58 -13.58
CA ASN A 34 11.30 -7.37 -14.50
C ASN A 34 11.65 -8.71 -13.87
N ARG A 35 11.82 -8.74 -12.56
CA ARG A 35 12.18 -9.92 -11.79
C ARG A 35 11.47 -9.90 -10.46
N PRO A 36 11.30 -11.05 -9.80
CA PRO A 36 10.74 -11.08 -8.46
C PRO A 36 11.56 -10.22 -7.52
N LYS A 37 10.90 -9.63 -6.52
CA LYS A 37 11.53 -8.76 -5.55
C LYS A 37 11.67 -9.46 -4.21
N LYS A 38 12.70 -9.08 -3.47
CA LYS A 38 12.83 -9.52 -2.09
C LYS A 38 11.97 -8.64 -1.21
N LEU A 39 11.55 -9.17 -0.08
CA LEU A 39 10.70 -8.42 0.84
C LEU A 39 11.30 -7.07 1.20
N GLU A 40 12.59 -7.04 1.47
CA GLU A 40 13.25 -5.81 1.89
C GLU A 40 13.21 -4.73 0.82
N TRP A 41 12.97 -5.11 -0.44
CA TRP A 41 12.90 -4.16 -1.53
C TRP A 41 11.49 -3.61 -1.71
N VAL A 42 10.50 -4.15 -1.00
CA VAL A 42 9.14 -3.67 -1.11
C VAL A 42 8.73 -2.82 0.09
N GLU A 43 9.66 -2.57 0.99
CA GLU A 43 9.36 -1.76 2.17
C GLU A 43 8.79 -0.41 1.79
N ASP A 44 9.36 0.23 0.79
CA ASP A 44 8.88 1.53 0.36
C ASP A 44 7.47 1.44 -0.22
N TYR A 45 7.14 0.33 -0.84
CA TYR A 45 5.80 0.12 -1.35
C TYR A 45 4.80 -0.01 -0.19
N PHE A 46 5.20 -0.70 0.87
CA PHE A 46 4.36 -0.81 2.06
C PHE A 46 4.11 0.57 2.67
N LEU A 47 5.15 1.40 2.71
CA LEU A 47 4.99 2.75 3.25
C LEU A 47 4.05 3.58 2.37
N GLN A 48 4.14 3.42 1.06
CA GLN A 48 3.21 4.09 0.15
C GLN A 48 1.77 3.66 0.39
N LEU A 49 1.54 2.36 0.53
CA LEU A 49 0.21 1.84 0.80
C LEU A 49 -0.33 2.39 2.10
N THR A 50 0.52 2.40 3.13
CA THR A 50 0.14 2.90 4.44
C THR A 50 -0.24 4.37 4.37
N ALA A 51 0.60 5.16 3.70
CA ALA A 51 0.32 6.58 3.53
C ALA A 51 -1.00 6.80 2.81
N TYR A 52 -1.25 6.01 1.79
CA TYR A 52 -2.49 6.12 1.04
C TYR A 52 -3.69 5.77 1.91
N ALA A 53 -3.58 4.70 2.69
CA ALA A 53 -4.65 4.30 3.59
C ALA A 53 -4.95 5.39 4.61
N ILE A 54 -3.91 5.97 5.20
CA ILE A 54 -4.08 7.06 6.16
C ILE A 54 -4.82 8.23 5.53
N ALA A 55 -4.39 8.62 4.33
CA ALA A 55 -5.01 9.74 3.62
C ALA A 55 -6.46 9.43 3.27
N HIS A 56 -6.72 8.23 2.79
CA HIS A 56 -8.08 7.84 2.42
C HIS A 56 -8.99 7.85 3.64
N ASN A 57 -8.49 7.32 4.76
CA ASN A 57 -9.26 7.30 5.99
C ASN A 57 -9.62 8.72 6.43
N GLU A 58 -8.67 9.62 6.30
CA GLU A 58 -8.89 11.01 6.71
C GLU A 58 -9.93 11.71 5.82
N VAL A 59 -9.81 11.53 4.51
CA VAL A 59 -10.65 12.22 3.56
C VAL A 59 -12.06 11.64 3.50
N HIS A 60 -12.16 10.33 3.60
CA HIS A 60 -13.44 9.63 3.36
C HIS A 60 -14.05 9.00 4.61
N GLY A 61 -13.41 9.16 5.75
CA GLY A 61 -13.94 8.61 7.00
C GLY A 61 -13.91 7.10 7.06
N THR A 62 -13.02 6.46 6.30
CA THR A 62 -12.89 5.02 6.30
C THR A 62 -11.91 4.58 7.38
N ASP A 63 -11.81 3.28 7.58
CA ASP A 63 -10.88 2.71 8.57
C ASP A 63 -10.11 1.57 7.91
N ILE A 64 -9.36 1.90 6.89
CA ILE A 64 -8.57 0.93 6.15
C ILE A 64 -7.29 0.66 6.92
N ARG A 65 -7.04 -0.61 7.23
CA ARG A 65 -5.89 -1.03 8.00
C ARG A 65 -5.26 -2.29 7.40
N GLU A 66 -5.41 -2.48 6.11
CA GLU A 66 -4.93 -3.67 5.44
C GLU A 66 -4.50 -3.29 4.03
N GLY A 67 -3.42 -3.87 3.56
CA GLY A 67 -2.95 -3.61 2.23
C GLY A 67 -2.32 -4.84 1.59
N HIS A 68 -2.43 -4.91 0.27
CA HIS A 68 -1.91 -6.04 -0.48
C HIS A 68 -1.20 -5.53 -1.72
N ILE A 69 -0.01 -6.05 -1.97
CA ILE A 69 0.75 -5.74 -3.16
C ILE A 69 0.83 -7.02 -3.99
N PHE A 70 0.35 -6.92 -5.21
CA PHE A 70 0.38 -8.05 -6.14
C PHE A 70 1.39 -7.72 -7.23
N MET A 71 2.43 -8.53 -7.34
CA MET A 71 3.48 -8.32 -8.32
C MET A 71 3.52 -9.47 -9.30
N CYS A 72 3.71 -9.14 -10.56
CA CYS A 72 3.92 -10.15 -11.59
C CYS A 72 5.16 -9.77 -12.36
N SER A 73 6.10 -10.70 -12.48
CA SER A 73 7.30 -10.45 -13.24
C SER A 73 7.05 -10.71 -14.72
N ARG A 74 7.97 -10.28 -15.56
CA ARG A 74 7.86 -10.53 -17.00
C ARG A 74 7.87 -12.02 -17.32
N ALA A 75 8.51 -12.82 -16.49
CA ALA A 75 8.54 -14.26 -16.68
C ALA A 75 7.27 -14.94 -16.19
N GLY A 76 6.30 -14.17 -15.67
CA GLY A 76 5.05 -14.73 -15.21
C GLY A 76 5.10 -15.20 -13.76
N GLU A 77 6.14 -14.85 -13.03
CA GLU A 77 6.23 -15.22 -11.63
C GLU A 77 5.41 -14.26 -10.79
N TYR A 78 4.60 -14.80 -9.93
CA TYR A 78 3.68 -14.03 -9.10
C TYR A 78 4.18 -13.96 -7.67
N GLN A 79 4.07 -12.77 -7.07
CA GLN A 79 4.37 -12.56 -5.66
C GLN A 79 3.27 -11.72 -5.04
N GLN A 80 2.97 -11.99 -3.80
CA GLN A 80 2.01 -11.20 -3.04
C GLN A 80 2.64 -10.84 -1.71
N PHE A 81 2.53 -9.57 -1.35
CA PHE A 81 3.01 -9.08 -0.06
C PHE A 81 1.86 -8.38 0.63
N ASP A 82 1.69 -8.64 1.92
CA ASP A 82 0.52 -8.19 2.65
C ASP A 82 0.88 -7.40 3.88
N ILE A 83 0.04 -6.41 4.20
CA ILE A 83 0.01 -5.77 5.50
C ILE A 83 -1.32 -6.13 6.11
N TRP A 84 -1.30 -6.88 7.20
CA TRP A 84 -2.52 -7.27 7.89
C TRP A 84 -2.86 -6.25 8.97
N PRO A 85 -4.12 -6.19 9.43
CA PRO A 85 -4.52 -5.18 10.42
C PRO A 85 -3.66 -5.15 11.67
N ASP A 86 -3.19 -6.29 12.14
CA ASP A 86 -2.37 -6.33 13.35
C ASP A 86 -0.96 -5.79 13.12
N GLU A 87 -0.57 -5.61 11.86
CA GLU A 87 0.74 -5.04 11.52
C GLU A 87 0.63 -3.59 11.11
N PHE A 88 -0.56 -3.13 10.80
CA PHE A 88 -0.72 -1.82 10.20
C PHE A 88 -0.19 -0.70 11.08
N ALA A 89 -0.39 -0.82 12.39
CA ALA A 89 0.04 0.23 13.30
C ALA A 89 1.56 0.43 13.27
N GLU A 90 2.32 -0.66 13.04
CA GLU A 90 3.77 -0.54 12.94
C GLU A 90 4.18 0.20 11.68
N TRP A 91 3.50 -0.08 10.57
CA TRP A 91 3.80 0.62 9.33
C TRP A 91 3.37 2.08 9.41
N GLU A 92 2.26 2.36 10.07
CA GLU A 92 1.81 3.72 10.29
C GLU A 92 2.84 4.50 11.10
N LYS A 93 3.36 3.88 12.14
CA LYS A 93 4.39 4.49 12.97
C LYS A 93 5.63 4.79 12.15
N GLU A 94 6.05 3.85 11.32
CA GLU A 94 7.23 4.04 10.48
C GLU A 94 6.99 5.15 9.45
N TRP A 95 5.78 5.22 8.90
CA TRP A 95 5.44 6.28 7.96
C TRP A 95 5.60 7.65 8.62
N TRP A 96 5.02 7.83 9.80
CA TRP A 96 5.13 9.13 10.49
C TRP A 96 6.56 9.43 10.89
N ASN A 97 7.34 8.41 11.23
CA ASN A 97 8.74 8.59 11.54
C ASN A 97 9.51 9.13 10.33
N ARG A 98 9.22 8.59 9.14
CA ARG A 98 9.83 9.07 7.90
C ARG A 98 9.43 10.50 7.59
N VAL A 99 8.17 10.82 7.80
CA VAL A 99 7.67 12.18 7.58
C VAL A 99 8.40 13.16 8.51
N TYR A 100 8.52 12.77 9.78
CA TYR A 100 9.19 13.61 10.76
C TYR A 100 10.65 13.84 10.37
N GLN A 101 11.34 12.79 9.98
CA GLN A 101 12.74 12.90 9.58
C GLN A 101 12.89 13.79 8.35
N TYR A 102 11.97 13.71 7.43
CA TYR A 102 12.01 14.53 6.23
C TYR A 102 11.89 16.00 6.60
N TYR A 103 10.95 16.36 7.46
CA TYR A 103 10.78 17.75 7.85
C TYR A 103 11.96 18.28 8.65
N GLU A 104 12.52 17.44 9.52
CA GLU A 104 13.70 17.86 10.26
C GLU A 104 14.86 18.16 9.33
N LYS A 105 15.04 17.31 8.33
CA LYS A 105 16.15 17.42 7.42
C LYS A 105 16.05 18.63 6.50
N ASN A 106 14.84 19.07 6.24
CA ASN A 106 14.58 20.11 5.26
C ASN A 106 14.16 21.44 5.89
N GLN A 107 14.48 21.65 7.12
CA GLN A 107 14.24 22.94 7.77
C GLN A 107 15.37 23.91 7.53
#